data_ad2a2881b7ea07533be9411bb8b55e82
#
_entry.id   ad2a2881b7ea07533be9411bb8b55e82
#
_cell.length_a   1.000
_cell.length_b   1.000
_cell.length_c   1.000
_cell.angle_alpha   90.00
_cell.angle_beta   90.00
_cell.angle_gamma   90.00
#
_symmetry.space_group_name_H-M   'P 1'
#
loop_
_entity.id
_entity.type
_entity.pdbx_description
1 polymer ?
#
loop_
_entity_poly.entity_id
_entity_poly.type
_entity_poly.pdbx_seq_one_letter_code
_entity_poly.pdbx_strand_id
1 'polypeptide(L)'
;MENLLQCKGKKFKANIHNIPVEGRIQVEKWSIYLCQDVSNGSSCEDKLGFKYSWCIGDGSEVALIKNGVSNLCIRPSTKEEAESFKDWQVGDKLVSGSNIWEVIFRAGELVVCKIENGNATFNYTCDELYRLGFRLVYEPDPESEIVEVTMDEIAKMKGIPVEQLHIKKE
;
A
#
# COMPACT_ATOMS: atom_id res chain seq x y z
N MET A 1 -7.32 1.90 -16.67
CA MET A 1 -6.25 2.30 -15.71
C MET A 1 -6.88 3.28 -14.73
N GLU A 2 -6.70 3.07 -13.43
CA GLU A 2 -7.20 3.97 -12.39
C GLU A 2 -6.55 5.35 -12.55
N ASN A 3 -7.32 6.42 -12.32
CA ASN A 3 -6.77 7.78 -12.43
C ASN A 3 -5.83 8.02 -11.26
N LEU A 4 -4.52 7.98 -11.51
CA LEU A 4 -3.48 8.10 -10.48
C LEU A 4 -3.53 9.42 -9.69
N LEU A 5 -4.14 10.47 -10.24
CA LEU A 5 -4.37 11.73 -9.51
C LEU A 5 -5.30 11.55 -8.31
N GLN A 6 -6.18 10.55 -8.36
CA GLN A 6 -7.10 10.21 -7.26
C GLN A 6 -6.48 9.25 -6.23
N CYS A 7 -5.26 8.76 -6.52
CA CYS A 7 -4.56 7.80 -5.65
C CYS A 7 -3.59 8.45 -4.66
N LYS A 8 -3.71 9.77 -4.40
CA LYS A 8 -2.85 10.46 -3.42
C LYS A 8 -2.91 9.76 -2.06
N GLY A 9 -1.75 9.45 -1.51
CA GLY A 9 -1.59 8.77 -0.22
C GLY A 9 -1.71 7.24 -0.29
N LYS A 10 -2.29 6.66 -1.35
CA LYS A 10 -2.40 5.21 -1.49
C LYS A 10 -1.02 4.55 -1.61
N LYS A 11 -0.88 3.37 -1.03
CA LYS A 11 0.31 2.53 -1.20
C LYS A 11 0.35 1.95 -2.62
N PHE A 12 1.55 1.69 -3.10
CA PHE A 12 1.78 1.01 -4.38
C PHE A 12 2.91 -0.01 -4.28
N LYS A 13 2.88 -0.97 -5.21
CA LYS A 13 4.03 -1.81 -5.59
C LYS A 13 4.28 -1.59 -7.08
N ALA A 14 5.54 -1.48 -7.48
CA ALA A 14 5.93 -1.34 -8.87
C ALA A 14 7.36 -1.84 -9.09
N ASN A 15 7.74 -2.05 -10.35
CA ASN A 15 9.14 -2.12 -10.73
C ASN A 15 9.53 -0.78 -11.35
N ILE A 16 10.57 -0.13 -10.82
CA ILE A 16 11.14 1.10 -11.37
C ILE A 16 12.56 0.78 -11.83
N HIS A 17 12.82 0.90 -13.15
CA HIS A 17 14.06 0.43 -13.79
C HIS A 17 14.41 -1.02 -13.43
N ASN A 18 13.40 -1.91 -13.41
CA ASN A 18 13.47 -3.33 -13.01
C ASN A 18 13.82 -3.58 -11.54
N ILE A 19 13.78 -2.56 -10.69
CA ILE A 19 13.96 -2.70 -9.24
C ILE A 19 12.58 -2.69 -8.59
N PRO A 20 12.23 -3.70 -7.77
CA PRO A 20 10.98 -3.69 -7.00
C PRO A 20 10.98 -2.53 -6.01
N VAL A 21 9.91 -1.75 -6.03
CA VAL A 21 9.71 -0.59 -5.16
C VAL A 21 8.32 -0.63 -4.57
N GLU A 22 8.23 -0.37 -3.29
CA GLU A 22 6.99 -0.18 -2.55
C GLU A 22 7.01 1.19 -1.89
N GLY A 23 5.85 1.83 -1.78
CA GLY A 23 5.77 3.16 -1.18
C GLY A 23 4.40 3.77 -1.35
N ARG A 24 4.36 5.11 -1.37
CA ARG A 24 3.13 5.90 -1.44
C ARG A 24 3.11 6.82 -2.65
N ILE A 25 1.92 7.06 -3.16
CA ILE A 25 1.68 8.01 -4.24
C ILE A 25 1.49 9.40 -3.64
N GLN A 26 2.30 10.35 -4.08
CA GLN A 26 2.13 11.76 -3.79
C GLN A 26 1.68 12.50 -5.06
N VAL A 27 0.82 13.48 -4.87
CA VAL A 27 0.31 14.33 -5.96
C VAL A 27 0.52 15.78 -5.57
N GLU A 28 1.34 16.48 -6.35
CA GLU A 28 1.61 17.91 -6.21
C GLU A 28 1.21 18.65 -7.49
N LYS A 29 0.24 19.55 -7.37
CA LYS A 29 -0.33 20.29 -8.52
C LYS A 29 -0.79 19.31 -9.60
N TRP A 30 0.02 19.17 -10.66
CA TRP A 30 -0.27 18.35 -11.84
C TRP A 30 0.72 17.18 -12.02
N SER A 31 1.60 16.97 -11.05
CA SER A 31 2.64 15.95 -11.11
C SER A 31 2.38 14.87 -10.06
N ILE A 32 2.60 13.63 -10.47
CA ILE A 32 2.49 12.45 -9.62
C ILE A 32 3.89 11.96 -9.32
N TYR A 33 4.11 11.60 -8.06
CA TYR A 33 5.37 11.05 -7.56
C TYR A 33 5.10 9.68 -6.95
N LEU A 34 5.93 8.72 -7.33
CA LEU A 34 6.05 7.44 -6.64
C LEU A 34 7.15 7.58 -5.58
N CYS A 35 6.77 7.58 -4.31
CA CYS A 35 7.68 7.82 -3.19
C CYS A 35 7.92 6.50 -2.45
N GLN A 36 9.17 6.07 -2.37
CA GLN A 36 9.55 4.87 -1.61
C GLN A 36 9.51 5.17 -0.12
N ASP A 37 8.84 4.32 0.66
CA ASP A 37 8.80 4.46 2.11
C ASP A 37 10.21 4.34 2.72
N VAL A 38 10.48 5.17 3.71
CA VAL A 38 11.76 5.15 4.44
C VAL A 38 11.75 3.93 5.35
N SER A 39 12.66 3.00 5.11
CA SER A 39 12.96 1.98 6.11
C SER A 39 13.81 2.60 7.23
N ASN A 40 13.41 2.40 8.48
CA ASN A 40 14.11 2.91 9.67
C ASN A 40 15.64 2.84 9.53
N GLY A 41 16.32 4.01 9.57
CA GLY A 41 17.78 4.10 9.56
C GLY A 41 18.41 4.58 8.25
N SER A 42 17.65 5.01 7.25
CA SER A 42 18.20 5.59 6.01
C SER A 42 18.54 7.08 6.19
N SER A 43 19.78 7.47 5.83
CA SER A 43 20.25 8.88 5.90
C SER A 43 19.86 9.73 4.68
N CYS A 44 19.12 9.20 3.73
CA CYS A 44 18.74 9.87 2.49
C CYS A 44 17.22 10.02 2.40
N GLU A 45 16.67 10.92 3.23
CA GLU A 45 15.27 11.32 3.17
C GLU A 45 15.13 12.58 2.31
N ASP A 46 14.09 12.64 1.49
CA ASP A 46 13.67 13.88 0.86
C ASP A 46 12.88 14.73 1.88
N LYS A 47 12.44 15.94 1.44
CA LYS A 47 11.69 16.87 2.31
C LYS A 47 10.34 16.31 2.83
N LEU A 48 9.85 15.19 2.25
CA LEU A 48 8.59 14.54 2.61
C LEU A 48 8.83 13.30 3.49
N GLY A 49 10.09 12.98 3.82
CA GLY A 49 10.44 11.82 4.63
C GLY A 49 10.54 10.50 3.83
N PHE A 50 10.64 10.57 2.49
CA PHE A 50 10.79 9.39 1.64
C PHE A 50 12.24 9.18 1.23
N LYS A 51 12.64 7.93 1.10
CA LYS A 51 14.01 7.56 0.69
C LYS A 51 14.33 8.01 -0.73
N TYR A 52 13.39 7.78 -1.64
CA TYR A 52 13.46 8.20 -3.04
C TYR A 52 12.07 8.58 -3.55
N SER A 53 12.02 9.52 -4.47
CA SER A 53 10.81 9.89 -5.18
C SER A 53 11.07 9.97 -6.68
N TRP A 54 10.16 9.40 -7.48
CA TRP A 54 10.19 9.43 -8.93
C TRP A 54 9.00 10.23 -9.45
N CYS A 55 9.29 11.33 -10.14
CA CYS A 55 8.25 12.07 -10.82
C CYS A 55 7.82 11.33 -12.09
N ILE A 56 6.57 10.93 -12.15
CA ILE A 56 5.97 10.24 -13.31
C ILE A 56 5.02 11.13 -14.10
N GLY A 57 5.18 12.45 -14.00
CA GLY A 57 4.40 13.43 -14.74
C GLY A 57 2.89 13.34 -14.44
N ASP A 58 2.09 13.20 -15.47
CA ASP A 58 0.62 13.07 -15.38
C ASP A 58 0.14 11.64 -15.05
N GLY A 59 1.06 10.70 -14.89
CA GLY A 59 0.75 9.29 -14.62
C GLY A 59 0.15 8.53 -15.81
N SER A 60 0.20 9.08 -17.01
CA SER A 60 -0.21 8.36 -18.22
C SER A 60 0.70 7.15 -18.47
N GLU A 61 0.20 6.17 -19.22
CA GLU A 61 0.98 4.99 -19.58
C GLU A 61 2.30 5.34 -20.26
N VAL A 62 2.28 6.37 -21.12
CA VAL A 62 3.49 6.88 -21.79
C VAL A 62 4.48 7.45 -20.78
N ALA A 63 3.99 8.20 -19.79
CA ALA A 63 4.82 8.78 -18.74
C ALA A 63 5.42 7.68 -17.84
N LEU A 64 4.64 6.64 -17.50
CA LEU A 64 5.14 5.49 -16.73
C LEU A 64 6.25 4.75 -17.48
N ILE A 65 6.03 4.40 -18.75
CA ILE A 65 7.03 3.71 -19.59
C ILE A 65 8.31 4.55 -19.71
N LYS A 66 8.17 5.86 -19.98
CA LYS A 66 9.31 6.79 -20.12
C LYS A 66 10.15 6.84 -18.85
N ASN A 67 9.54 6.72 -17.68
CA ASN A 67 10.22 6.71 -16.39
C ASN A 67 10.60 5.31 -15.91
N GLY A 68 10.53 4.29 -16.78
CA GLY A 68 10.95 2.92 -16.48
C GLY A 68 10.05 2.23 -15.45
N VAL A 69 8.81 2.71 -15.27
CA VAL A 69 7.83 2.11 -14.35
C VAL A 69 7.07 1.00 -15.05
N SER A 70 7.06 -0.18 -14.47
CA SER A 70 6.28 -1.33 -14.90
C SER A 70 5.63 -2.03 -13.72
N ASN A 71 4.59 -2.83 -13.99
CA ASN A 71 3.86 -3.58 -12.97
C ASN A 71 3.34 -2.71 -11.82
N LEU A 72 2.93 -1.46 -12.13
CA LEU A 72 2.36 -0.57 -11.12
C LEU A 72 1.03 -1.13 -10.63
N CYS A 73 0.97 -1.45 -9.37
CA CYS A 73 -0.18 -1.99 -8.66
C CYS A 73 -0.51 -1.07 -7.48
N ILE A 74 -1.69 -0.46 -7.51
CA ILE A 74 -2.20 0.35 -6.40
C ILE A 74 -2.77 -0.57 -5.34
N ARG A 75 -2.33 -0.41 -4.11
CA ARG A 75 -2.71 -1.29 -2.99
C ARG A 75 -4.02 -0.83 -2.36
N PRO A 76 -4.86 -1.77 -1.88
CA PRO A 76 -6.07 -1.42 -1.15
C PRO A 76 -5.77 -0.61 0.11
N SER A 77 -6.61 0.38 0.37
CA SER A 77 -6.51 1.28 1.52
C SER A 77 -7.50 0.93 2.63
N THR A 78 -8.49 0.09 2.32
CA THR A 78 -9.50 -0.38 3.27
C THR A 78 -9.63 -1.90 3.21
N LYS A 79 -10.27 -2.46 4.24
CA LYS A 79 -10.54 -3.89 4.30
C LYS A 79 -11.48 -4.33 3.16
N GLU A 80 -12.47 -3.53 2.85
CA GLU A 80 -13.45 -3.80 1.78
C GLU A 80 -12.76 -3.81 0.41
N GLU A 81 -11.84 -2.86 0.16
CA GLU A 81 -11.01 -2.86 -1.05
C GLU A 81 -10.13 -4.13 -1.11
N ALA A 82 -9.55 -4.56 0.01
CA ALA A 82 -8.71 -5.76 0.08
C ALA A 82 -9.51 -7.05 -0.16
N GLU A 83 -10.75 -7.12 0.31
CA GLU A 83 -11.63 -8.27 0.08
C GLU A 83 -11.99 -8.47 -1.39
N SER A 84 -12.07 -7.40 -2.17
CA SER A 84 -12.35 -7.44 -3.62
C SER A 84 -11.08 -7.42 -4.50
N PHE A 85 -9.93 -7.20 -3.90
CA PHE A 85 -8.65 -7.05 -4.59
C PHE A 85 -8.15 -8.39 -5.17
N LYS A 86 -7.70 -8.37 -6.43
CA LYS A 86 -7.23 -9.56 -7.16
C LYS A 86 -5.86 -9.39 -7.80
N ASP A 87 -5.33 -8.16 -7.84
CA ASP A 87 -4.02 -7.89 -8.44
C ASP A 87 -2.87 -8.21 -7.46
N TRP A 88 -2.85 -9.46 -7.00
CA TRP A 88 -1.86 -9.93 -6.02
C TRP A 88 -0.47 -9.97 -6.60
N GLN A 89 0.52 -9.55 -5.83
CA GLN A 89 1.92 -9.47 -6.22
C GLN A 89 2.76 -10.46 -5.40
N VAL A 90 3.96 -10.76 -5.88
CA VAL A 90 4.91 -11.60 -5.12
C VAL A 90 5.17 -10.98 -3.74
N GLY A 91 5.17 -11.81 -2.71
CA GLY A 91 5.27 -11.41 -1.30
C GLY A 91 3.93 -11.05 -0.65
N ASP A 92 2.82 -11.01 -1.40
CA ASP A 92 1.50 -10.79 -0.80
C ASP A 92 1.07 -12.01 0.02
N LYS A 93 0.47 -11.73 1.17
CA LYS A 93 -0.18 -12.75 2.00
C LYS A 93 -1.66 -12.83 1.67
N LEU A 94 -2.12 -14.04 1.46
CA LEU A 94 -3.51 -14.34 1.18
C LEU A 94 -4.07 -15.24 2.29
N VAL A 95 -5.30 -15.01 2.67
CA VAL A 95 -6.04 -15.89 3.59
C VAL A 95 -7.07 -16.72 2.81
N SER A 96 -7.14 -18.01 3.12
CA SER A 96 -8.21 -18.91 2.67
C SER A 96 -8.56 -19.87 3.80
N GLY A 97 -9.79 -19.77 4.32
CA GLY A 97 -10.19 -20.46 5.54
C GLY A 97 -9.35 -20.01 6.73
N SER A 98 -8.69 -20.94 7.41
CA SER A 98 -7.79 -20.67 8.55
C SER A 98 -6.31 -20.58 8.15
N ASN A 99 -5.99 -20.74 6.89
CA ASN A 99 -4.61 -20.80 6.40
C ASN A 99 -4.18 -19.47 5.79
N ILE A 100 -2.89 -19.12 6.01
CA ILE A 100 -2.22 -18.03 5.35
C ILE A 100 -1.31 -18.60 4.26
N TRP A 101 -1.33 -17.96 3.10
CA TRP A 101 -0.59 -18.31 1.91
C TRP A 101 0.22 -17.11 1.44
N GLU A 102 1.42 -17.33 0.98
CA GLU A 102 2.27 -16.30 0.38
C GLU A 102 2.33 -16.48 -1.13
N VAL A 103 2.19 -15.40 -1.87
CA VAL A 103 2.42 -15.37 -3.31
C VAL A 103 3.93 -15.42 -3.55
N ILE A 104 4.42 -16.55 -4.05
CA ILE A 104 5.86 -16.77 -4.27
C ILE A 104 6.29 -16.58 -5.73
N PHE A 105 5.33 -16.56 -6.66
CA PHE A 105 5.60 -16.32 -8.09
C PHE A 105 4.35 -15.77 -8.77
N ARG A 106 4.57 -14.89 -9.77
CA ARG A 106 3.53 -14.37 -10.66
C ARG A 106 4.05 -14.22 -12.09
N ALA A 107 3.25 -14.65 -13.07
CA ALA A 107 3.47 -14.42 -14.50
C ALA A 107 2.12 -14.12 -15.17
N GLY A 108 1.85 -12.85 -15.46
CA GLY A 108 0.55 -12.41 -15.95
C GLY A 108 -0.56 -12.74 -14.94
N GLU A 109 -1.54 -13.51 -15.38
CA GLU A 109 -2.66 -13.96 -14.53
C GLU A 109 -2.30 -15.17 -13.64
N LEU A 110 -1.22 -15.90 -13.96
CA LEU A 110 -0.79 -17.07 -13.19
C LEU A 110 -0.12 -16.64 -11.90
N VAL A 111 -0.58 -17.22 -10.80
CA VAL A 111 -0.05 -17.01 -9.45
C VAL A 111 0.28 -18.34 -8.82
N VAL A 112 1.44 -18.43 -8.18
CA VAL A 112 1.82 -19.57 -7.33
C VAL A 112 1.83 -19.10 -5.88
N CYS A 113 1.02 -19.75 -5.06
CA CYS A 113 0.94 -19.51 -3.62
C CYS A 113 1.50 -20.71 -2.86
N LYS A 114 2.23 -20.43 -1.78
CA LYS A 114 2.74 -21.41 -0.83
C LYS A 114 2.12 -21.18 0.54
N ILE A 115 1.71 -22.26 1.21
CA ILE A 115 1.22 -22.14 2.59
C ILE A 115 2.37 -21.73 3.53
N GLU A 116 2.13 -20.75 4.41
CA GLU A 116 3.15 -20.16 5.27
C GLU A 116 3.82 -21.21 6.19
N ASN A 117 3.04 -22.13 6.76
CA ASN A 117 3.53 -23.14 7.69
C ASN A 117 3.51 -24.55 7.09
N GLY A 118 3.96 -24.70 5.84
CA GLY A 118 3.94 -26.02 5.19
C GLY A 118 4.62 -26.02 3.82
N ASN A 119 4.48 -27.16 3.12
CA ASN A 119 5.05 -27.37 1.80
C ASN A 119 3.99 -27.38 0.68
N ALA A 120 2.70 -27.17 1.01
CA ALA A 120 1.65 -27.13 0.01
C ALA A 120 1.77 -25.87 -0.86
N THR A 121 1.61 -26.06 -2.17
CA THR A 121 1.58 -24.97 -3.15
C THR A 121 0.35 -25.10 -4.03
N PHE A 122 -0.21 -23.95 -4.44
CA PHE A 122 -1.24 -23.86 -5.47
C PHE A 122 -0.74 -23.00 -6.63
N ASN A 123 -1.13 -23.36 -7.84
CA ASN A 123 -0.82 -22.62 -9.07
C ASN A 123 -2.11 -22.48 -9.89
N TYR A 124 -2.71 -21.33 -9.83
CA TYR A 124 -3.96 -20.97 -10.49
C TYR A 124 -3.90 -19.53 -10.98
N THR A 125 -4.90 -19.14 -11.74
CA THR A 125 -5.09 -17.71 -12.04
C THR A 125 -5.61 -16.96 -10.82
N CYS A 126 -5.42 -15.64 -10.79
CA CYS A 126 -5.95 -14.80 -9.71
C CYS A 126 -7.47 -14.98 -9.56
N ASP A 127 -8.20 -15.05 -10.66
CA ASP A 127 -9.65 -15.25 -10.63
C ASP A 127 -10.06 -16.61 -10.07
N GLU A 128 -9.33 -17.68 -10.39
CA GLU A 128 -9.62 -19.01 -9.85
C GLU A 128 -9.35 -19.06 -8.34
N LEU A 129 -8.20 -18.55 -7.88
CA LEU A 129 -7.91 -18.46 -6.44
C LEU A 129 -8.93 -17.59 -5.71
N TYR A 130 -9.36 -16.48 -6.32
CA TYR A 130 -10.41 -15.64 -5.75
C TYR A 130 -11.73 -16.39 -5.58
N ARG A 131 -12.14 -17.21 -6.58
CA ARG A 131 -13.34 -18.10 -6.49
C ARG A 131 -13.19 -19.18 -5.43
N LEU A 132 -11.97 -19.66 -5.19
CA LEU A 132 -11.65 -20.61 -4.13
C LEU A 132 -11.60 -19.95 -2.72
N GLY A 133 -11.91 -18.66 -2.62
CA GLY A 133 -12.01 -17.97 -1.35
C GLY A 133 -10.70 -17.33 -0.86
N PHE A 134 -9.67 -17.28 -1.70
CA PHE A 134 -8.46 -16.55 -1.35
C PHE A 134 -8.74 -15.04 -1.33
N ARG A 135 -8.27 -14.36 -0.30
CA ARG A 135 -8.40 -12.90 -0.14
C ARG A 135 -7.07 -12.33 0.34
N LEU A 136 -6.77 -11.10 -0.08
CA LEU A 136 -5.60 -10.40 0.43
C LEU A 136 -5.72 -10.20 1.94
N VAL A 137 -4.67 -10.51 2.67
CA VAL A 137 -4.57 -10.12 4.09
C VAL A 137 -4.43 -8.60 4.14
N TYR A 138 -5.43 -7.95 4.70
CA TYR A 138 -5.38 -6.50 4.90
C TYR A 138 -4.59 -6.19 6.17
N GLU A 139 -3.50 -5.47 6.01
CA GLU A 139 -2.75 -4.89 7.12
C GLU A 139 -3.06 -3.40 7.13
N PRO A 140 -3.79 -2.90 8.15
CA PRO A 140 -4.09 -1.49 8.24
C PRO A 140 -2.79 -0.68 8.27
N ASP A 141 -2.80 0.45 7.59
CA ASP A 141 -1.69 1.37 7.65
C ASP A 141 -1.67 2.03 9.03
N PRO A 142 -0.58 1.91 9.82
CA PRO A 142 -0.49 2.55 11.12
C PRO A 142 -0.66 4.07 11.05
N GLU A 143 -0.35 4.69 9.90
CA GLU A 143 -0.59 6.12 9.70
C GLU A 143 -2.04 6.44 9.28
N SER A 144 -2.84 5.46 8.83
CA SER A 144 -4.24 5.65 8.50
C SER A 144 -5.17 5.65 9.73
N GLU A 145 -4.67 5.21 10.86
CA GLU A 145 -5.34 5.30 12.18
C GLU A 145 -5.07 6.63 12.91
N ILE A 146 -4.82 7.72 12.18
CA ILE A 146 -4.89 9.04 12.79
C ILE A 146 -6.38 9.28 13.12
N VAL A 147 -6.75 8.91 14.32
CA VAL A 147 -8.03 9.34 14.91
C VAL A 147 -7.88 10.83 15.18
N GLU A 148 -8.47 11.65 14.34
CA GLU A 148 -8.61 13.08 14.65
C GLU A 148 -9.50 13.20 15.88
N VAL A 149 -8.88 13.36 17.03
CA VAL A 149 -9.58 13.57 18.30
C VAL A 149 -9.64 15.08 18.54
N THR A 150 -10.83 15.62 18.67
CA THR A 150 -11.01 17.03 19.00
C THR A 150 -10.58 17.33 20.45
N MET A 151 -10.21 18.58 20.74
CA MET A 151 -9.87 19.00 22.09
C MET A 151 -11.03 18.75 23.08
N ASP A 152 -12.27 18.87 22.62
CA ASP A 152 -13.47 18.58 23.41
C ASP A 152 -13.57 17.09 23.78
N GLU A 153 -13.25 16.19 22.85
CA GLU A 153 -13.23 14.75 23.12
C GLU A 153 -12.13 14.37 24.11
N ILE A 154 -10.94 14.96 23.96
CA ILE A 154 -9.83 14.74 24.91
C ILE A 154 -10.20 15.25 26.29
N ALA A 155 -10.81 16.44 26.40
CA ALA A 155 -11.28 17.02 27.63
C ALA A 155 -12.29 16.10 28.30
N LYS A 156 -13.27 15.63 27.55
CA LYS A 156 -14.30 14.69 28.01
C LYS A 156 -13.71 13.37 28.51
N MET A 157 -12.77 12.80 27.76
CA MET A 157 -12.08 11.55 28.17
C MET A 157 -11.24 11.72 29.42
N LYS A 158 -10.65 12.90 29.63
CA LYS A 158 -9.83 13.22 30.81
C LYS A 158 -10.64 13.75 31.99
N GLY A 159 -11.91 14.11 31.78
CA GLY A 159 -12.78 14.69 32.82
C GLY A 159 -12.34 16.07 33.28
N ILE A 160 -11.70 16.85 32.40
CA ILE A 160 -11.21 18.22 32.67
C ILE A 160 -11.81 19.21 31.68
N PRO A 161 -12.00 20.49 32.03
CA PRO A 161 -12.44 21.52 31.10
C PRO A 161 -11.43 21.72 29.94
N VAL A 162 -11.95 22.04 28.75
CA VAL A 162 -11.10 22.26 27.55
C VAL A 162 -10.06 23.34 27.77
N GLU A 163 -10.38 24.37 28.53
CA GLU A 163 -9.50 25.50 28.86
C GLU A 163 -8.26 25.08 29.66
N GLN A 164 -8.29 23.90 30.29
CA GLN A 164 -7.16 23.32 31.04
C GLN A 164 -6.29 22.38 30.22
N LEU A 165 -6.67 22.13 28.96
CA LEU A 165 -5.85 21.31 28.05
C LEU A 165 -4.74 22.15 27.44
N HIS A 166 -3.49 21.76 27.67
CA HIS A 166 -2.31 22.35 27.02
C HIS A 166 -1.61 21.30 26.18
N ILE A 167 -1.43 21.58 24.87
CA ILE A 167 -0.59 20.75 24.00
C ILE A 167 0.85 21.18 24.23
N LYS A 168 1.65 20.28 24.83
CA LYS A 168 3.09 20.45 24.91
C LYS A 168 3.70 20.11 23.54
N LYS A 169 4.25 21.09 22.84
CA LYS A 169 5.09 20.83 21.67
C LYS A 169 6.45 20.37 22.18
N GLU A 170 6.85 19.17 21.80
CA GLU A 170 8.24 18.67 21.97
C GLU A 170 9.13 19.19 20.86
#